data_a7e82375156bacbb7ad7585dae6feff1
#
_entry.id   a7e82375156bacbb7ad7585dae6feff1
#
_cell.length_a   1.000
_cell.length_b   1.000
_cell.length_c   1.000
_cell.angle_alpha   90.00
_cell.angle_beta   90.00
_cell.angle_gamma   90.00
#
_symmetry.space_group_name_H-M   'P 1'
#
loop_
_entity.id
_entity.type
_entity.pdbx_description
1 polymer ?
#
loop_
_entity_poly.entity_id
_entity_poly.type
_entity_poly.pdbx_seq_one_letter_code
_entity_poly.pdbx_strand_id
1 'polypeptide(L)'
;MKPPTVAFLGACLPVIVFYITMWQKVPDVRGRGRVAALLVIFTVVIIFWSTFQLYTTALTAWTRDVTDRVPNALVRLFTENLPDVSENAPPSYYFNAGPETPRPDRGTFDVVSPERYKELEKAKQLDVKEGQKVFVTPEMRDKVYAKTTPATPALPSGKQLKLVNTELFSSIDPGFIILLTPLLVGFWHFLRVRRMEPSTSAKIGLGLILTGGAAAVMLLATLSCNESQEKSSAWWLFGNYLLITLGELCLSPMGLSLVNKMAPADIRAFMMGGWFLATSFGNKISGIFGEVYENGKLFGVYIDHKNFWIVLIIANLAGGLLIFTLLPWLNRQMAGSQE
;
A
#
# COMPACT_ATOMS: atom_id res chain seq x y z
N MET A 1 19.72 -5.33 -11.28
CA MET A 1 18.39 -4.71 -11.49
C MET A 1 17.71 -5.41 -12.66
N LYS A 2 16.41 -5.65 -12.57
CA LYS A 2 15.65 -6.25 -13.69
C LYS A 2 15.61 -5.27 -14.89
N PRO A 3 15.64 -5.75 -16.14
CA PRO A 3 15.62 -4.91 -17.34
C PRO A 3 14.55 -3.81 -17.35
N PRO A 4 13.28 -4.06 -16.92
CA PRO A 4 12.25 -3.05 -16.91
C PRO A 4 12.50 -1.92 -15.91
N THR A 5 13.24 -2.17 -14.81
CA THR A 5 13.60 -1.13 -13.83
C THR A 5 14.69 -0.22 -14.39
N VAL A 6 15.66 -0.77 -15.11
CA VAL A 6 16.72 0.01 -15.77
C VAL A 6 16.12 0.89 -16.87
N ALA A 7 15.22 0.34 -17.70
CA ALA A 7 14.52 1.08 -18.74
C ALA A 7 13.68 2.23 -18.15
N PHE A 8 12.99 1.99 -17.03
CA PHE A 8 12.22 3.02 -16.33
C PHE A 8 13.11 4.16 -15.82
N LEU A 9 14.23 3.83 -15.15
CA LEU A 9 15.18 4.85 -14.67
C LEU A 9 15.78 5.65 -15.84
N GLY A 10 16.09 4.97 -16.96
CA GLY A 10 16.55 5.63 -18.18
C GLY A 10 15.51 6.60 -18.76
N ALA A 11 14.23 6.24 -18.72
CA ALA A 11 13.14 7.12 -19.14
C ALA A 11 12.90 8.30 -18.18
N CYS A 12 13.27 8.18 -16.89
CA CYS A 12 13.14 9.26 -15.92
C CYS A 12 14.11 10.41 -16.16
N LEU A 13 15.33 10.14 -16.64
CA LEU A 13 16.36 11.15 -16.83
C LEU A 13 15.94 12.26 -17.80
N PRO A 14 15.44 11.99 -19.03
CA PRO A 14 14.98 13.03 -19.94
C PRO A 14 13.87 13.90 -19.32
N VAL A 15 13.01 13.30 -18.51
CA VAL A 15 11.89 13.98 -17.86
C VAL A 15 12.40 14.92 -16.77
N ILE A 16 13.32 14.47 -15.93
CA ILE A 16 13.95 15.32 -14.90
C ILE A 16 14.66 16.51 -15.57
N VAL A 17 15.45 16.24 -16.61
CA VAL A 17 16.13 17.28 -17.39
C VAL A 17 15.13 18.25 -17.99
N PHE A 18 14.01 17.76 -18.54
CA PHE A 18 12.94 18.59 -19.06
C PHE A 18 12.38 19.56 -18.01
N TYR A 19 12.01 19.10 -16.81
CA TYR A 19 11.49 19.96 -15.77
C TYR A 19 12.52 20.95 -15.23
N ILE A 20 13.79 20.56 -15.10
CA ILE A 20 14.88 21.47 -14.73
C ILE A 20 15.05 22.56 -15.80
N THR A 21 15.04 22.17 -17.07
CA THR A 21 15.15 23.12 -18.21
C THR A 21 13.96 24.06 -18.25
N MET A 22 12.75 23.56 -18.02
CA MET A 22 11.53 24.38 -17.94
C MET A 22 11.63 25.40 -16.81
N TRP A 23 12.08 24.98 -15.61
CA TRP A 23 12.30 25.88 -14.49
C TRP A 23 13.31 27.00 -14.81
N GLN A 24 14.42 26.66 -15.48
CA GLN A 24 15.44 27.63 -15.88
C GLN A 24 14.94 28.67 -16.92
N LYS A 25 14.04 28.23 -17.82
CA LYS A 25 13.49 29.05 -18.89
C LYS A 25 12.38 30.01 -18.44
N VAL A 26 11.81 29.85 -17.25
CA VAL A 26 10.82 30.82 -16.74
C VAL A 26 11.50 32.16 -16.50
N PRO A 27 11.10 33.25 -17.21
CA PRO A 27 11.82 34.52 -17.17
C PRO A 27 11.64 35.25 -15.83
N ASP A 28 10.47 35.14 -15.22
CA ASP A 28 10.13 35.81 -13.98
C ASP A 28 10.65 35.07 -12.74
N VAL A 29 11.28 35.82 -11.83
CA VAL A 29 11.79 35.28 -10.54
C VAL A 29 10.67 34.69 -9.69
N ARG A 30 9.49 35.32 -9.66
CA ARG A 30 8.32 34.81 -8.93
C ARG A 30 7.82 33.54 -9.58
N GLY A 31 7.75 33.45 -10.89
CA GLY A 31 7.38 32.25 -11.63
C GLY A 31 8.33 31.09 -11.37
N ARG A 32 9.66 31.34 -11.34
CA ARG A 32 10.64 30.30 -10.96
C ARG A 32 10.44 29.78 -9.53
N GLY A 33 10.12 30.69 -8.60
CA GLY A 33 9.80 30.28 -7.22
C GLY A 33 8.59 29.36 -7.13
N ARG A 34 7.52 29.65 -7.90
CA ARG A 34 6.31 28.83 -7.97
C ARG A 34 6.60 27.45 -8.57
N VAL A 35 7.35 27.39 -9.67
CA VAL A 35 7.75 26.13 -10.29
C VAL A 35 8.62 25.31 -9.34
N ALA A 36 9.59 25.92 -8.67
CA ALA A 36 10.41 25.25 -7.66
C ALA A 36 9.56 24.67 -6.52
N ALA A 37 8.57 25.43 -6.04
CA ALA A 37 7.64 24.96 -5.01
C ALA A 37 6.83 23.74 -5.48
N LEU A 38 6.35 23.74 -6.73
CA LEU A 38 5.66 22.58 -7.31
C LEU A 38 6.58 21.38 -7.45
N LEU A 39 7.84 21.55 -7.86
CA LEU A 39 8.80 20.44 -7.95
C LEU A 39 9.10 19.81 -6.59
N VAL A 40 9.22 20.62 -5.54
CA VAL A 40 9.34 20.13 -4.16
C VAL A 40 8.11 19.29 -3.78
N ILE A 41 6.91 19.80 -4.07
CA ILE A 41 5.66 19.09 -3.80
C ILE A 41 5.61 17.78 -4.58
N PHE A 42 5.99 17.76 -5.86
CA PHE A 42 6.02 16.52 -6.66
C PHE A 42 6.96 15.46 -6.06
N THR A 43 8.14 15.89 -5.57
CA THR A 43 9.08 14.97 -4.89
C THR A 43 8.44 14.31 -3.68
N VAL A 44 7.73 15.09 -2.88
CA VAL A 44 7.05 14.58 -1.67
C VAL A 44 5.83 13.71 -2.03
N VAL A 45 5.12 14.06 -3.08
CA VAL A 45 3.99 13.30 -3.61
C VAL A 45 4.42 11.92 -4.12
N ILE A 46 5.63 11.79 -4.67
CA ILE A 46 6.20 10.48 -5.04
C ILE A 46 6.29 9.57 -3.80
N ILE A 47 6.75 10.10 -2.64
CA ILE A 47 6.82 9.34 -1.38
C ILE A 47 5.43 8.88 -0.95
N PHE A 48 4.44 9.77 -1.01
CA PHE A 48 3.05 9.43 -0.70
C PHE A 48 2.54 8.29 -1.58
N TRP A 49 2.59 8.44 -2.91
CA TRP A 49 2.07 7.44 -3.85
C TRP A 49 2.81 6.11 -3.77
N SER A 50 4.12 6.14 -3.45
CA SER A 50 4.88 4.90 -3.26
C SER A 50 4.40 4.08 -2.05
N THR A 51 3.91 4.75 -1.01
CA THR A 51 3.33 4.09 0.17
C THR A 51 1.85 3.76 -0.04
N PHE A 52 1.09 4.69 -0.63
CA PHE A 52 -0.34 4.50 -0.89
C PHE A 52 -0.58 3.25 -1.75
N GLN A 53 0.12 3.12 -2.87
CA GLN A 53 -0.07 2.00 -3.79
C GLN A 53 0.36 0.62 -3.25
N LEU A 54 0.89 0.54 -2.02
CA LEU A 54 1.20 -0.74 -1.39
C LEU A 54 -0.05 -1.59 -1.14
N TYR A 55 -1.26 -1.00 -1.17
CA TYR A 55 -2.49 -1.78 -1.07
C TYR A 55 -2.65 -2.79 -2.21
N THR A 56 -2.08 -2.52 -3.39
CA THR A 56 -2.09 -3.44 -4.53
C THR A 56 -0.92 -4.43 -4.53
N THR A 57 0.05 -4.29 -3.63
CA THR A 57 1.28 -5.09 -3.59
C THR A 57 1.52 -5.68 -2.21
N ALA A 58 2.30 -5.01 -1.35
CA ALA A 58 2.68 -5.52 -0.04
C ALA A 58 1.48 -5.78 0.89
N LEU A 59 0.45 -4.91 0.89
CA LEU A 59 -0.75 -5.11 1.70
C LEU A 59 -1.58 -6.30 1.21
N THR A 60 -1.65 -6.51 -0.11
CA THR A 60 -2.32 -7.70 -0.67
C THR A 60 -1.58 -8.97 -0.25
N ALA A 61 -0.23 -8.97 -0.29
CA ALA A 61 0.57 -10.08 0.21
C ALA A 61 0.36 -10.31 1.72
N TRP A 62 0.39 -9.24 2.53
CA TRP A 62 0.06 -9.32 3.95
C TRP A 62 -1.33 -9.90 4.19
N THR A 63 -2.34 -9.43 3.47
CA THR A 63 -3.73 -9.91 3.59
C THR A 63 -3.81 -11.39 3.23
N ARG A 64 -3.10 -11.83 2.20
CA ARG A 64 -3.08 -13.22 1.77
C ARG A 64 -2.40 -14.11 2.81
N ASP A 65 -1.24 -13.70 3.31
CA ASP A 65 -0.33 -14.60 4.03
C ASP A 65 -0.47 -14.48 5.56
N VAL A 66 -0.81 -13.31 6.09
CA VAL A 66 -0.78 -13.02 7.52
C VAL A 66 -2.16 -12.75 8.11
N THR A 67 -3.10 -12.18 7.35
CA THR A 67 -4.41 -11.80 7.89
C THR A 67 -5.31 -13.01 8.08
N ASP A 68 -6.01 -13.07 9.23
CA ASP A 68 -7.12 -13.99 9.42
C ASP A 68 -8.29 -13.58 8.52
N ARG A 69 -8.55 -14.41 7.51
CA ARG A 69 -9.60 -14.19 6.51
C ARG A 69 -10.82 -15.09 6.73
N VAL A 70 -10.90 -15.75 7.88
CA VAL A 70 -12.08 -16.56 8.21
C VAL A 70 -13.27 -15.62 8.42
N PRO A 71 -14.39 -15.79 7.67
CA PRO A 71 -15.53 -14.92 7.80
C PRO A 71 -16.15 -15.04 9.19
N ASN A 72 -16.20 -13.94 9.93
CA ASN A 72 -16.98 -13.84 11.17
C ASN A 72 -18.50 -13.74 10.86
N ALA A 73 -19.34 -13.81 11.90
CA ALA A 73 -20.81 -13.78 11.72
C ALA A 73 -21.31 -12.57 10.94
N LEU A 74 -20.64 -11.40 11.08
CA LEU A 74 -21.01 -10.15 10.41
C LEU A 74 -20.63 -10.18 8.93
N VAL A 75 -19.45 -10.70 8.60
CA VAL A 75 -18.98 -10.86 7.22
C VAL A 75 -19.81 -11.90 6.48
N ARG A 76 -20.26 -12.96 7.14
CA ARG A 76 -21.15 -13.98 6.56
C ARG A 76 -22.46 -13.39 6.07
N LEU A 77 -23.03 -12.40 6.78
CA LEU A 77 -24.25 -11.70 6.33
C LEU A 77 -24.08 -11.03 4.97
N PHE A 78 -22.86 -10.58 4.64
CA PHE A 78 -22.58 -9.94 3.37
C PHE A 78 -22.02 -10.91 2.33
N THR A 79 -21.36 -11.98 2.72
CA THR A 79 -20.73 -12.94 1.80
C THR A 79 -21.65 -14.08 1.39
N GLU A 80 -22.67 -14.42 2.20
CA GLU A 80 -23.67 -15.42 1.82
C GLU A 80 -24.61 -14.95 0.69
N ASN A 81 -24.82 -13.63 0.57
CA ASN A 81 -25.69 -13.02 -0.44
C ASN A 81 -24.93 -12.44 -1.64
N LEU A 82 -23.61 -12.37 -1.60
CA LEU A 82 -22.82 -12.03 -2.78
C LEU A 82 -22.76 -13.28 -3.66
N PRO A 83 -23.08 -13.16 -4.98
CA PRO A 83 -22.88 -14.28 -5.90
C PRO A 83 -21.45 -14.74 -5.74
N ASP A 84 -21.24 -16.03 -5.49
CA ASP A 84 -19.91 -16.64 -5.50
C ASP A 84 -19.25 -16.22 -6.81
N VAL A 85 -18.31 -15.31 -6.74
CA VAL A 85 -17.59 -14.77 -7.91
C VAL A 85 -16.81 -15.88 -8.61
N SER A 86 -16.85 -17.07 -8.04
CA SER A 86 -16.30 -18.27 -8.66
C SER A 86 -16.97 -19.53 -8.12
N GLU A 87 -18.11 -19.90 -8.67
CA GLU A 87 -18.59 -21.30 -8.56
C GLU A 87 -17.52 -22.33 -8.99
N ASN A 88 -16.47 -21.90 -9.70
CA ASN A 88 -15.40 -22.74 -10.24
C ASN A 88 -13.98 -22.39 -9.74
N ALA A 89 -13.80 -21.37 -8.91
CA ALA A 89 -12.47 -21.14 -8.30
C ALA A 89 -12.36 -22.01 -7.03
N PRO A 90 -11.34 -22.85 -6.93
CA PRO A 90 -11.09 -23.58 -5.71
C PRO A 90 -10.92 -22.57 -4.57
N PRO A 91 -11.52 -22.80 -3.39
CA PRO A 91 -11.35 -21.94 -2.24
C PRO A 91 -9.86 -21.76 -1.97
N SER A 92 -9.40 -20.51 -1.85
CA SER A 92 -8.00 -20.24 -1.59
C SER A 92 -7.69 -20.56 -0.13
N TYR A 93 -6.78 -21.51 0.07
CA TYR A 93 -6.26 -21.88 1.37
C TYR A 93 -4.96 -21.16 1.61
N TYR A 94 -4.71 -20.81 2.85
CA TYR A 94 -3.41 -20.35 3.28
C TYR A 94 -3.06 -20.97 4.64
N PHE A 95 -1.79 -21.14 4.86
CA PHE A 95 -1.22 -21.39 6.19
C PHE A 95 0.06 -20.57 6.33
N ASN A 96 0.41 -20.26 7.56
CA ASN A 96 1.67 -19.61 7.82
C ASN A 96 2.79 -20.61 7.53
N ALA A 97 3.58 -20.32 6.53
CA ALA A 97 4.74 -21.12 6.24
C ALA A 97 5.81 -20.83 7.30
N GLY A 98 6.06 -21.78 8.17
CA GLY A 98 7.35 -21.86 8.84
C GLY A 98 8.44 -22.19 7.82
N PRO A 99 9.72 -22.07 8.17
CA PRO A 99 10.83 -22.42 7.26
C PRO A 99 10.78 -23.87 6.77
N GLU A 100 9.99 -24.73 7.41
CA GLU A 100 9.84 -26.16 7.10
C GLU A 100 8.52 -26.50 6.39
N THR A 101 7.61 -25.53 6.18
CA THR A 101 6.33 -25.78 5.53
C THR A 101 6.31 -25.21 4.12
N PRO A 102 5.87 -26.00 3.10
CA PRO A 102 5.74 -25.46 1.74
C PRO A 102 4.71 -24.34 1.71
N ARG A 103 5.05 -23.21 1.11
CA ARG A 103 4.12 -22.11 0.88
C ARG A 103 3.12 -22.51 -0.20
N PRO A 104 1.81 -22.45 0.05
CA PRO A 104 0.84 -22.60 -1.02
C PRO A 104 0.81 -21.30 -1.83
N ASP A 105 1.53 -21.25 -2.93
CA ASP A 105 1.36 -20.19 -3.91
C ASP A 105 0.05 -20.45 -4.66
N ARG A 106 -1.02 -19.76 -4.22
CA ARG A 106 -2.31 -19.63 -4.92
C ARG A 106 -2.97 -20.92 -5.40
N GLY A 107 -2.63 -22.06 -4.84
CA GLY A 107 -3.15 -23.36 -5.24
C GLY A 107 -4.00 -24.04 -4.15
N THR A 108 -4.73 -25.07 -4.55
CA THR A 108 -5.31 -26.05 -3.63
C THR A 108 -4.20 -26.90 -3.03
N PHE A 109 -4.31 -27.27 -1.75
CA PHE A 109 -3.40 -28.27 -1.18
C PHE A 109 -4.06 -29.63 -1.07
N ASP A 110 -3.28 -30.69 -1.27
CA ASP A 110 -3.70 -32.07 -1.05
C ASP A 110 -3.05 -32.58 0.25
N VAL A 111 -3.87 -33.12 1.13
CA VAL A 111 -3.39 -33.77 2.36
C VAL A 111 -2.93 -35.17 2.01
N VAL A 112 -1.63 -35.42 2.16
CA VAL A 112 -1.01 -36.72 1.86
C VAL A 112 -0.48 -37.38 3.15
N SER A 113 -0.29 -38.70 3.12
CA SER A 113 0.36 -39.38 4.23
C SER A 113 1.81 -38.93 4.43
N PRO A 114 2.37 -38.99 5.66
CA PRO A 114 3.76 -38.61 5.92
C PRO A 114 4.76 -39.40 5.07
N GLU A 115 4.45 -40.66 4.74
CA GLU A 115 5.27 -41.49 3.87
C GLU A 115 5.28 -40.98 2.44
N ARG A 116 4.11 -40.65 1.91
CA ARG A 116 3.95 -40.11 0.58
C ARG A 116 4.59 -38.69 0.45
N TYR A 117 4.51 -37.90 1.51
CA TYR A 117 5.17 -36.61 1.56
C TYR A 117 6.70 -36.75 1.43
N LYS A 118 7.31 -37.67 2.18
CA LYS A 118 8.75 -37.94 2.08
C LYS A 118 9.18 -38.49 0.70
N GLU A 119 8.33 -39.24 0.03
CA GLU A 119 8.59 -39.68 -1.35
C GLU A 119 8.60 -38.49 -2.33
N LEU A 120 7.61 -37.58 -2.21
CA LEU A 120 7.51 -36.39 -3.03
C LEU A 120 8.68 -35.42 -2.77
N GLU A 121 9.11 -35.31 -1.51
CA GLU A 121 10.28 -34.52 -1.12
C GLU A 121 11.57 -35.07 -1.77
N LYS A 122 11.80 -36.39 -1.66
CA LYS A 122 12.94 -37.07 -2.30
C LYS A 122 12.93 -36.94 -3.83
N ALA A 123 11.74 -36.94 -4.42
CA ALA A 123 11.56 -36.76 -5.87
C ALA A 123 11.69 -35.30 -6.31
N LYS A 124 11.92 -34.35 -5.40
CA LYS A 124 11.89 -32.87 -5.66
C LYS A 124 10.59 -32.40 -6.32
N GLN A 125 9.48 -33.07 -6.04
CA GLN A 125 8.15 -32.74 -6.55
C GLN A 125 7.37 -31.80 -5.60
N LEU A 126 7.99 -31.37 -4.50
CA LEU A 126 7.44 -30.37 -3.58
C LEU A 126 7.75 -28.93 -4.00
N ASP A 127 8.62 -28.72 -5.00
CA ASP A 127 8.89 -27.40 -5.59
C ASP A 127 7.64 -26.91 -6.35
N VAL A 128 6.89 -26.03 -5.70
CA VAL A 128 5.60 -25.54 -6.19
C VAL A 128 5.82 -24.40 -7.17
N LYS A 129 5.39 -24.59 -8.40
CA LYS A 129 5.22 -23.51 -9.37
C LYS A 129 3.85 -22.86 -9.19
N GLU A 130 3.74 -21.58 -9.54
CA GLU A 130 2.49 -20.84 -9.46
C GLU A 130 1.32 -21.63 -10.10
N GLY A 131 0.26 -21.87 -9.32
CA GLY A 131 -0.90 -22.64 -9.77
C GLY A 131 -0.87 -24.16 -9.54
N GLN A 132 0.21 -24.72 -8.99
CA GLN A 132 0.30 -26.15 -8.68
C GLN A 132 -0.29 -26.49 -7.30
N LYS A 133 -0.76 -27.74 -7.16
CA LYS A 133 -1.20 -28.29 -5.87
C LYS A 133 -0.04 -28.42 -4.91
N VAL A 134 -0.22 -27.96 -3.70
CA VAL A 134 0.75 -28.10 -2.60
C VAL A 134 0.39 -29.34 -1.79
N PHE A 135 1.37 -30.21 -1.57
CA PHE A 135 1.19 -31.38 -0.71
C PHE A 135 1.54 -31.04 0.73
N VAL A 136 0.68 -31.43 1.67
CA VAL A 136 0.87 -31.22 3.11
C VAL A 136 0.54 -32.51 3.88
N THR A 137 1.21 -32.73 5.01
CA THR A 137 0.83 -33.81 5.92
C THR A 137 -0.31 -33.35 6.84
N PRO A 138 -1.07 -34.30 7.43
CA PRO A 138 -2.09 -33.96 8.42
C PRO A 138 -1.53 -33.15 9.59
N GLU A 139 -0.33 -33.44 10.06
CA GLU A 139 0.33 -32.71 11.14
C GLU A 139 0.68 -31.24 10.73
N MET A 140 1.15 -31.03 9.50
CA MET A 140 1.40 -29.68 8.96
C MET A 140 0.10 -28.90 8.89
N ARG A 141 -0.96 -29.51 8.37
CA ARG A 141 -2.29 -28.93 8.33
C ARG A 141 -2.77 -28.54 9.73
N ASP A 142 -2.69 -29.46 10.69
CA ASP A 142 -3.24 -29.26 12.04
C ASP A 142 -2.42 -28.22 12.82
N LYS A 143 -1.09 -28.18 12.68
CA LYS A 143 -0.24 -27.11 13.27
C LYS A 143 -0.62 -25.73 12.79
N VAL A 144 -0.98 -25.60 11.53
CA VAL A 144 -1.37 -24.34 10.93
C VAL A 144 -2.74 -23.89 11.43
N TYR A 145 -3.71 -24.81 11.45
CA TYR A 145 -5.07 -24.50 11.88
C TYR A 145 -5.23 -24.39 13.40
N ALA A 146 -4.41 -25.07 14.19
CA ALA A 146 -4.44 -24.97 15.66
C ALA A 146 -4.04 -23.58 16.17
N LYS A 147 -3.35 -22.78 15.34
CA LYS A 147 -2.86 -21.44 15.71
C LYS A 147 -3.63 -20.30 15.06
N THR A 148 -4.51 -20.57 14.11
CA THR A 148 -5.37 -19.58 13.47
C THR A 148 -6.64 -19.39 14.28
N THR A 149 -6.64 -18.52 15.27
CA THR A 149 -7.75 -18.16 16.16
C THR A 149 -8.39 -19.33 16.97
N PRO A 150 -8.72 -19.11 18.25
CA PRO A 150 -9.37 -20.14 19.10
C PRO A 150 -10.71 -20.62 18.54
N ALA A 151 -11.27 -19.94 17.53
CA ALA A 151 -12.56 -20.24 16.94
C ALA A 151 -12.49 -21.08 15.65
N THR A 152 -11.30 -21.37 15.12
CA THR A 152 -11.19 -22.14 13.89
C THR A 152 -10.94 -23.61 14.23
N PRO A 153 -11.95 -24.48 14.13
CA PRO A 153 -11.75 -25.90 14.40
C PRO A 153 -10.78 -26.48 13.37
N ALA A 154 -9.93 -27.39 13.79
CA ALA A 154 -9.10 -28.18 12.90
C ALA A 154 -9.98 -28.81 11.81
N LEU A 155 -9.67 -28.56 10.55
CA LEU A 155 -10.46 -29.11 9.45
C LEU A 155 -10.26 -30.61 9.35
N PRO A 156 -11.34 -31.39 9.29
CA PRO A 156 -11.24 -32.80 8.99
C PRO A 156 -10.55 -33.02 7.64
N SER A 157 -9.87 -34.15 7.48
CA SER A 157 -9.25 -34.53 6.21
C SER A 157 -10.24 -34.45 5.05
N GLY A 158 -9.87 -33.76 3.97
CA GLY A 158 -10.70 -33.57 2.78
C GLY A 158 -11.72 -32.43 2.83
N LYS A 159 -11.86 -31.70 3.96
CA LYS A 159 -12.69 -30.48 4.01
C LYS A 159 -11.85 -29.24 3.78
N GLN A 160 -12.47 -28.29 3.13
CA GLN A 160 -11.88 -27.04 2.72
C GLN A 160 -12.47 -25.86 3.52
N LEU A 161 -11.66 -24.88 3.89
CA LEU A 161 -12.10 -23.69 4.61
C LEU A 161 -12.39 -22.57 3.59
N LYS A 162 -13.61 -22.03 3.59
CA LYS A 162 -13.92 -20.82 2.81
C LYS A 162 -13.27 -19.61 3.46
N LEU A 163 -12.52 -18.84 2.68
CA LEU A 163 -11.85 -17.64 3.12
C LEU A 163 -12.37 -16.45 2.33
N VAL A 164 -12.44 -15.30 2.97
CA VAL A 164 -12.73 -14.03 2.30
C VAL A 164 -11.62 -13.75 1.27
N ASN A 165 -12.02 -13.40 0.03
CA ASN A 165 -11.06 -13.07 -1.01
C ASN A 165 -10.23 -11.84 -0.60
N THR A 166 -8.91 -11.87 -0.87
CA THR A 166 -8.01 -10.75 -0.62
C THR A 166 -8.42 -9.47 -1.33
N GLU A 167 -9.02 -9.60 -2.51
CA GLU A 167 -9.50 -8.45 -3.29
C GLU A 167 -10.64 -7.69 -2.60
N LEU A 168 -11.46 -8.34 -1.76
CA LEU A 168 -12.48 -7.66 -0.98
C LEU A 168 -11.89 -6.68 0.04
N PHE A 169 -10.70 -6.96 0.56
CA PHE A 169 -10.02 -6.03 1.47
C PHE A 169 -9.55 -4.76 0.75
N SER A 170 -9.17 -4.84 -0.52
CA SER A 170 -8.82 -3.64 -1.30
C SER A 170 -10.03 -2.74 -1.57
N SER A 171 -11.26 -3.27 -1.50
CA SER A 171 -12.50 -2.49 -1.63
C SER A 171 -12.81 -1.63 -0.40
N ILE A 172 -12.10 -1.82 0.71
CA ILE A 172 -12.26 -1.00 1.93
C ILE A 172 -11.88 0.46 1.64
N ASP A 173 -10.82 0.69 0.86
CA ASP A 173 -10.36 2.03 0.51
C ASP A 173 -11.40 2.84 -0.27
N PRO A 174 -11.96 2.40 -1.41
CA PRO A 174 -13.09 3.07 -2.06
C PRO A 174 -14.31 3.27 -1.14
N GLY A 175 -14.60 2.31 -0.27
CA GLY A 175 -15.66 2.43 0.73
C GLY A 175 -15.39 3.58 1.71
N PHE A 176 -14.18 3.69 2.20
CA PHE A 176 -13.77 4.80 3.07
C PHE A 176 -13.76 6.14 2.33
N ILE A 177 -13.36 6.20 1.06
CA ILE A 177 -13.43 7.43 0.26
C ILE A 177 -14.88 7.97 0.27
N ILE A 178 -15.86 7.12 -0.02
CA ILE A 178 -17.28 7.51 -0.05
C ILE A 178 -17.75 7.99 1.33
N LEU A 179 -17.38 7.28 2.38
CA LEU A 179 -17.83 7.58 3.75
C LEU A 179 -17.11 8.80 4.34
N LEU A 180 -15.79 8.91 4.17
CA LEU A 180 -14.98 9.93 4.82
C LEU A 180 -14.97 11.27 4.08
N THR A 181 -15.22 11.28 2.76
CA THR A 181 -15.22 12.52 1.97
C THR A 181 -16.19 13.56 2.54
N PRO A 182 -17.49 13.27 2.77
CA PRO A 182 -18.41 14.27 3.32
C PRO A 182 -18.01 14.70 4.74
N LEU A 183 -17.49 13.77 5.56
CA LEU A 183 -17.04 14.07 6.91
C LEU A 183 -15.82 15.02 6.88
N LEU A 184 -14.85 14.75 6.02
CA LEU A 184 -13.64 15.57 5.91
C LEU A 184 -13.95 16.95 5.31
N VAL A 185 -14.83 17.02 4.30
CA VAL A 185 -15.28 18.30 3.74
C VAL A 185 -16.00 19.12 4.81
N GLY A 186 -16.89 18.50 5.58
CA GLY A 186 -17.56 19.15 6.73
C GLY A 186 -16.56 19.63 7.79
N PHE A 187 -15.55 18.83 8.09
CA PHE A 187 -14.47 19.18 9.02
C PHE A 187 -13.66 20.40 8.53
N TRP A 188 -13.25 20.42 7.26
CA TRP A 188 -12.57 21.59 6.70
C TRP A 188 -13.45 22.82 6.66
N HIS A 189 -14.74 22.67 6.34
CA HIS A 189 -15.70 23.79 6.41
C HIS A 189 -15.80 24.35 7.82
N PHE A 190 -15.94 23.49 8.82
CA PHE A 190 -15.99 23.89 10.25
C PHE A 190 -14.73 24.65 10.68
N LEU A 191 -13.54 24.20 10.29
CA LEU A 191 -12.28 24.90 10.56
C LEU A 191 -12.20 26.24 9.82
N ARG A 192 -12.73 26.33 8.59
CA ARG A 192 -12.77 27.56 7.79
C ARG A 192 -13.63 28.62 8.48
N VAL A 193 -14.82 28.25 8.95
CA VAL A 193 -15.69 29.17 9.68
C VAL A 193 -15.00 29.72 10.94
N ARG A 194 -14.17 28.89 11.58
CA ARG A 194 -13.37 29.32 12.74
C ARG A 194 -12.05 30.01 12.41
N ARG A 195 -11.76 30.24 11.13
CA ARG A 195 -10.48 30.81 10.64
C ARG A 195 -9.24 29.99 11.05
N MET A 196 -9.40 28.69 11.24
CA MET A 196 -8.35 27.74 11.63
C MET A 196 -8.02 26.76 10.53
N GLU A 197 -8.54 26.95 9.31
CA GLU A 197 -8.29 26.04 8.19
C GLU A 197 -6.80 26.08 7.81
N PRO A 198 -6.11 24.92 7.77
CA PRO A 198 -4.73 24.84 7.33
C PRO A 198 -4.59 25.21 5.86
N SER A 199 -3.42 25.76 5.49
CA SER A 199 -3.11 26.00 4.07
C SER A 199 -3.10 24.72 3.26
N THR A 200 -3.22 24.84 1.93
CA THR A 200 -3.20 23.68 1.03
C THR A 200 -1.92 22.86 1.19
N SER A 201 -0.76 23.52 1.31
CA SER A 201 0.52 22.83 1.57
C SER A 201 0.53 22.12 2.93
N ALA A 202 -0.08 22.71 3.96
CA ALA A 202 -0.18 22.05 5.28
C ALA A 202 -1.06 20.80 5.24
N LYS A 203 -2.13 20.81 4.44
CA LYS A 203 -2.97 19.61 4.24
C LYS A 203 -2.19 18.48 3.54
N ILE A 204 -1.33 18.82 2.57
CA ILE A 204 -0.43 17.83 1.93
C ILE A 204 0.53 17.24 2.96
N GLY A 205 1.16 18.08 3.80
CA GLY A 205 2.03 17.61 4.88
C GLY A 205 1.30 16.70 5.88
N LEU A 206 0.06 17.06 6.25
CA LEU A 206 -0.80 16.24 7.10
C LEU A 206 -1.12 14.89 6.44
N GLY A 207 -1.41 14.87 5.14
CA GLY A 207 -1.63 13.65 4.38
C GLY A 207 -0.47 12.67 4.48
N LEU A 208 0.77 13.15 4.39
CA LEU A 208 1.97 12.32 4.57
C LEU A 208 2.11 11.78 5.99
N ILE A 209 1.84 12.60 7.01
CA ILE A 209 1.88 12.14 8.40
C ILE A 209 0.85 11.03 8.63
N LEU A 210 -0.37 11.19 8.10
CA LEU A 210 -1.42 10.16 8.18
C LEU A 210 -0.99 8.87 7.45
N THR A 211 -0.35 8.98 6.29
CA THR A 211 0.18 7.83 5.55
C THR A 211 1.32 7.14 6.32
N GLY A 212 2.19 7.91 6.97
CA GLY A 212 3.19 7.37 7.90
C GLY A 212 2.53 6.66 9.10
N GLY A 213 1.42 7.20 9.61
CA GLY A 213 0.59 6.57 10.63
C GLY A 213 -0.03 5.25 10.17
N ALA A 214 -0.47 5.17 8.90
CA ALA A 214 -0.97 3.92 8.31
C ALA A 214 0.12 2.84 8.27
N ALA A 215 1.35 3.20 7.89
CA ALA A 215 2.49 2.29 7.96
C ALA A 215 2.84 1.88 9.40
N ALA A 216 2.66 2.79 10.39
CA ALA A 216 2.85 2.48 11.80
C ALA A 216 1.81 1.47 12.32
N VAL A 217 0.56 1.55 11.87
CA VAL A 217 -0.46 0.53 12.16
C VAL A 217 -0.01 -0.84 11.67
N MET A 218 0.57 -0.94 10.46
CA MET A 218 1.08 -2.21 9.94
C MET A 218 2.33 -2.69 10.69
N LEU A 219 3.18 -1.79 11.15
CA LEU A 219 4.29 -2.15 12.05
C LEU A 219 3.77 -2.76 13.36
N LEU A 220 2.75 -2.14 13.97
CA LEU A 220 2.13 -2.67 15.18
C LEU A 220 1.48 -4.04 14.93
N ALA A 221 0.82 -4.22 13.78
CA ALA A 221 0.30 -5.52 13.37
C ALA A 221 1.40 -6.58 13.27
N THR A 222 2.53 -6.23 12.64
CA THR A 222 3.70 -7.13 12.52
C THR A 222 4.32 -7.48 13.87
N LEU A 223 4.34 -6.52 14.82
CA LEU A 223 4.86 -6.73 16.16
C LEU A 223 3.90 -7.52 17.07
N SER A 224 2.60 -7.43 16.80
CA SER A 224 1.55 -8.07 17.60
C SER A 224 1.31 -9.53 17.27
N CYS A 225 1.84 -10.02 16.15
CA CYS A 225 1.68 -11.41 15.73
C CYS A 225 3.03 -12.03 15.34
N ASN A 226 3.15 -13.34 15.50
CA ASN A 226 4.24 -14.09 14.91
C ASN A 226 3.83 -14.55 13.51
N GLU A 227 4.24 -13.78 12.47
CA GLU A 227 3.85 -14.03 11.08
C GLU A 227 4.06 -15.45 10.59
N SER A 228 5.02 -16.17 11.19
CA SER A 228 5.29 -17.57 10.86
C SER A 228 4.37 -18.57 11.55
N GLN A 229 3.61 -18.14 12.57
CA GLN A 229 2.86 -19.06 13.45
C GLN A 229 1.42 -18.62 13.72
N GLU A 230 1.11 -17.31 13.64
CA GLU A 230 -0.17 -16.75 14.04
C GLU A 230 -0.71 -15.84 12.93
N LYS A 231 -2.05 -15.86 12.75
CA LYS A 231 -2.72 -14.91 11.86
C LYS A 231 -3.03 -13.62 12.60
N SER A 232 -2.86 -12.53 11.90
CA SER A 232 -3.17 -11.19 12.39
C SER A 232 -4.65 -10.86 12.18
N SER A 233 -5.23 -10.11 13.10
CA SER A 233 -6.61 -9.66 12.97
C SER A 233 -6.81 -8.74 11.76
N ALA A 234 -7.90 -8.92 11.02
CA ALA A 234 -8.28 -8.06 9.91
C ALA A 234 -8.51 -6.58 10.31
N TRP A 235 -8.75 -6.29 11.59
CA TRP A 235 -8.92 -4.93 12.09
C TRP A 235 -7.69 -4.04 11.89
N TRP A 236 -6.50 -4.62 11.83
CA TRP A 236 -5.28 -3.88 11.50
C TRP A 236 -5.32 -3.31 10.08
N LEU A 237 -5.87 -4.07 9.14
CA LEU A 237 -6.09 -3.60 7.76
C LEU A 237 -7.11 -2.45 7.73
N PHE A 238 -8.22 -2.57 8.47
CA PHE A 238 -9.20 -1.47 8.58
C PHE A 238 -8.55 -0.20 9.13
N GLY A 239 -7.73 -0.30 10.17
CA GLY A 239 -6.98 0.83 10.73
C GLY A 239 -6.00 1.44 9.73
N ASN A 240 -5.28 0.61 8.97
CA ASN A 240 -4.39 1.06 7.91
C ASN A 240 -5.17 1.78 6.80
N TYR A 241 -6.21 1.17 6.25
CA TYR A 241 -7.03 1.78 5.19
C TYR A 241 -7.69 3.08 5.63
N LEU A 242 -8.17 3.16 6.88
CA LEU A 242 -8.74 4.40 7.42
C LEU A 242 -7.73 5.56 7.37
N LEU A 243 -6.51 5.34 7.85
CA LEU A 243 -5.48 6.39 7.89
C LEU A 243 -4.94 6.74 6.51
N ILE A 244 -4.74 5.75 5.64
CA ILE A 244 -4.20 5.99 4.31
C ILE A 244 -5.22 6.72 3.42
N THR A 245 -6.50 6.38 3.52
CA THR A 245 -7.60 7.07 2.81
C THR A 245 -7.76 8.51 3.31
N LEU A 246 -7.67 8.76 4.62
CA LEU A 246 -7.64 10.13 5.15
C LEU A 246 -6.44 10.91 4.61
N GLY A 247 -5.28 10.27 4.52
CA GLY A 247 -4.07 10.85 3.90
C GLY A 247 -4.30 11.22 2.44
N GLU A 248 -4.91 10.33 1.66
CA GLU A 248 -5.26 10.56 0.27
C GLU A 248 -6.22 11.73 0.09
N LEU A 249 -7.30 11.76 0.86
CA LEU A 249 -8.29 12.84 0.81
C LEU A 249 -7.70 14.21 1.21
N CYS A 250 -6.65 14.24 2.04
CA CYS A 250 -5.93 15.46 2.36
C CYS A 250 -4.99 15.90 1.23
N LEU A 251 -4.47 14.98 0.41
CA LEU A 251 -3.42 15.26 -0.57
C LEU A 251 -3.96 15.37 -1.99
N SER A 252 -4.72 14.39 -2.44
CA SER A 252 -5.05 14.22 -3.86
C SER A 252 -5.92 15.36 -4.43
N PRO A 253 -7.05 15.77 -3.82
CA PRO A 253 -7.85 16.87 -4.36
C PRO A 253 -7.12 18.21 -4.28
N MET A 254 -6.30 18.39 -3.24
CA MET A 254 -5.58 19.64 -3.00
C MET A 254 -4.41 19.81 -3.96
N GLY A 255 -3.73 18.72 -4.32
CA GLY A 255 -2.55 18.76 -5.18
C GLY A 255 -2.84 19.25 -6.58
N LEU A 256 -3.84 18.70 -7.26
CA LEU A 256 -4.25 19.14 -8.59
C LEU A 256 -4.71 20.60 -8.61
N SER A 257 -5.50 21.02 -7.59
CA SER A 257 -5.93 22.40 -7.43
C SER A 257 -4.72 23.32 -7.24
N LEU A 258 -3.73 22.89 -6.46
CA LEU A 258 -2.51 23.65 -6.20
C LEU A 258 -1.69 23.86 -7.46
N VAL A 259 -1.46 22.80 -8.26
CA VAL A 259 -0.74 22.89 -9.53
C VAL A 259 -1.44 23.87 -10.46
N ASN A 260 -2.77 23.78 -10.59
CA ASN A 260 -3.52 24.66 -11.46
C ASN A 260 -3.43 26.14 -11.04
N LYS A 261 -3.37 26.43 -9.74
CA LYS A 261 -3.28 27.79 -9.21
C LYS A 261 -1.86 28.37 -9.27
N MET A 262 -0.84 27.56 -9.03
CA MET A 262 0.55 28.03 -8.91
C MET A 262 1.30 28.05 -10.24
N ALA A 263 0.99 27.17 -11.17
CA ALA A 263 1.73 27.07 -12.41
C ALA A 263 1.49 28.32 -13.30
N PRO A 264 2.58 28.93 -13.84
CA PRO A 264 2.45 29.95 -14.87
C PRO A 264 1.58 29.46 -16.03
N ALA A 265 0.80 30.40 -16.64
CA ALA A 265 -0.19 30.03 -17.65
C ALA A 265 0.42 29.24 -18.82
N ASP A 266 1.59 29.66 -19.28
CA ASP A 266 2.28 29.11 -20.47
C ASP A 266 2.74 27.65 -20.26
N ILE A 267 2.98 27.23 -19.02
CA ILE A 267 3.50 25.88 -18.69
C ILE A 267 2.56 25.08 -17.81
N ARG A 268 1.35 25.58 -17.57
CA ARG A 268 0.38 24.95 -16.64
C ARG A 268 0.06 23.51 -17.03
N ALA A 269 -0.18 23.25 -18.31
CA ALA A 269 -0.47 21.91 -18.82
C ALA A 269 0.70 20.94 -18.55
N PHE A 270 1.94 21.40 -18.73
CA PHE A 270 3.13 20.60 -18.43
C PHE A 270 3.28 20.31 -16.94
N MET A 271 2.99 21.29 -16.08
CA MET A 271 3.03 21.09 -14.63
C MET A 271 1.92 20.14 -14.16
N MET A 272 0.74 20.14 -14.79
CA MET A 272 -0.29 19.13 -14.54
C MET A 272 0.19 17.74 -14.96
N GLY A 273 0.86 17.64 -16.12
CA GLY A 273 1.54 16.40 -16.52
C GLY A 273 2.59 15.93 -15.50
N GLY A 274 3.30 16.88 -14.88
CA GLY A 274 4.26 16.61 -13.80
C GLY A 274 3.65 15.96 -12.57
N TRP A 275 2.44 16.36 -12.20
CA TRP A 275 1.70 15.72 -11.12
C TRP A 275 1.42 14.24 -11.41
N PHE A 276 0.88 13.94 -12.59
CA PHE A 276 0.60 12.55 -13.00
C PHE A 276 1.88 11.72 -13.14
N LEU A 277 2.97 12.37 -13.55
CA LEU A 277 4.27 11.72 -13.63
C LEU A 277 4.82 11.39 -12.25
N ALA A 278 4.68 12.29 -11.27
CA ALA A 278 5.03 12.01 -9.87
C ALA A 278 4.23 10.83 -9.30
N THR A 279 2.93 10.77 -9.61
CA THR A 279 2.09 9.61 -9.28
C THR A 279 2.63 8.33 -9.91
N SER A 280 2.98 8.35 -11.20
CA SER A 280 3.52 7.19 -11.92
C SER A 280 4.86 6.71 -11.33
N PHE A 281 5.72 7.63 -10.90
CA PHE A 281 6.96 7.30 -10.20
C PHE A 281 6.68 6.62 -8.86
N GLY A 282 5.74 7.16 -8.08
CA GLY A 282 5.31 6.54 -6.82
C GLY A 282 4.81 5.12 -7.04
N ASN A 283 3.94 4.91 -8.02
CA ASN A 283 3.39 3.59 -8.35
C ASN A 283 4.50 2.59 -8.73
N LYS A 284 5.51 3.03 -9.49
CA LYS A 284 6.65 2.16 -9.85
C LYS A 284 7.49 1.80 -8.64
N ILE A 285 7.75 2.75 -7.74
CA ILE A 285 8.48 2.52 -6.49
C ILE A 285 7.69 1.57 -5.59
N SER A 286 6.36 1.71 -5.50
CA SER A 286 5.49 0.78 -4.80
C SER A 286 5.62 -0.65 -5.31
N GLY A 287 5.70 -0.85 -6.63
CA GLY A 287 5.95 -2.17 -7.21
C GLY A 287 7.30 -2.77 -6.78
N ILE A 288 8.36 -1.94 -6.68
CA ILE A 288 9.65 -2.37 -6.15
C ILE A 288 9.53 -2.73 -4.66
N PHE A 289 8.82 -1.94 -3.87
CA PHE A 289 8.57 -2.22 -2.46
C PHE A 289 7.75 -3.49 -2.26
N GLY A 290 6.77 -3.78 -3.13
CA GLY A 290 6.05 -5.05 -3.14
C GLY A 290 6.99 -6.24 -3.34
N GLU A 291 7.91 -6.16 -4.30
CA GLU A 291 8.93 -7.19 -4.50
C GLU A 291 9.87 -7.33 -3.28
N VAL A 292 10.23 -6.21 -2.64
CA VAL A 292 11.04 -6.24 -1.41
C VAL A 292 10.30 -6.91 -0.27
N TYR A 293 9.02 -6.61 -0.13
CA TYR A 293 8.16 -7.22 0.87
C TYR A 293 8.08 -8.75 0.70
N GLU A 294 7.84 -9.23 -0.53
CA GLU A 294 7.71 -10.67 -0.81
C GLU A 294 9.06 -11.42 -0.75
N ASN A 295 10.13 -10.82 -1.24
CA ASN A 295 11.44 -11.50 -1.37
C ASN A 295 12.39 -11.22 -0.20
N GLY A 296 12.08 -10.26 0.67
CA GLY A 296 12.91 -9.86 1.81
C GLY A 296 14.27 -9.24 1.42
N LYS A 297 14.43 -8.75 0.18
CA LYS A 297 15.73 -8.24 -0.29
C LYS A 297 15.59 -6.94 -1.09
N LEU A 298 16.37 -5.92 -0.70
CA LEU A 298 16.55 -4.69 -1.47
C LEU A 298 18.04 -4.55 -1.84
N PHE A 299 18.36 -4.53 -3.12
CA PHE A 299 19.74 -4.43 -3.61
C PHE A 299 20.72 -5.44 -2.98
N GLY A 300 20.24 -6.65 -2.65
CA GLY A 300 21.04 -7.69 -2.00
C GLY A 300 21.09 -7.61 -0.47
N VAL A 301 20.56 -6.54 0.14
CA VAL A 301 20.42 -6.41 1.60
C VAL A 301 19.10 -7.03 2.03
N TYR A 302 19.15 -7.86 3.07
CA TYR A 302 17.94 -8.45 3.67
C TYR A 302 17.18 -7.40 4.47
N ILE A 303 15.88 -7.28 4.20
CA ILE A 303 14.96 -6.39 4.91
C ILE A 303 13.80 -7.24 5.40
N ASP A 304 13.66 -7.36 6.71
CA ASP A 304 12.51 -8.00 7.34
C ASP A 304 11.26 -7.09 7.27
N HIS A 305 10.08 -7.64 7.52
CA HIS A 305 8.83 -6.89 7.45
C HIS A 305 8.78 -5.72 8.44
N LYS A 306 9.40 -5.84 9.62
CA LYS A 306 9.47 -4.74 10.61
C LYS A 306 10.25 -3.57 10.05
N ASN A 307 11.47 -3.82 9.55
CA ASN A 307 12.31 -2.79 8.96
C ASN A 307 11.68 -2.18 7.71
N PHE A 308 10.94 -2.98 6.92
CA PHE A 308 10.17 -2.50 5.79
C PHE A 308 9.16 -1.41 6.19
N TRP A 309 8.33 -1.67 7.21
CA TRP A 309 7.37 -0.68 7.70
C TRP A 309 8.05 0.54 8.33
N ILE A 310 9.14 0.35 9.07
CA ILE A 310 9.93 1.46 9.66
C ILE A 310 10.46 2.40 8.58
N VAL A 311 10.99 1.87 7.48
CA VAL A 311 11.47 2.70 6.35
C VAL A 311 10.34 3.55 5.79
N LEU A 312 9.15 2.99 5.62
CA LEU A 312 7.99 3.72 5.10
C LEU A 312 7.51 4.81 6.08
N ILE A 313 7.50 4.51 7.39
CA ILE A 313 7.19 5.50 8.43
C ILE A 313 8.15 6.68 8.34
N ILE A 314 9.46 6.40 8.35
CA ILE A 314 10.51 7.43 8.30
C ILE A 314 10.38 8.26 7.03
N ALA A 315 10.19 7.63 5.87
CA ALA A 315 10.07 8.33 4.59
C ALA A 315 8.87 9.30 4.56
N ASN A 316 7.70 8.84 5.03
CA ASN A 316 6.50 9.68 5.04
C ASN A 316 6.56 10.79 6.10
N LEU A 317 7.08 10.51 7.29
CA LEU A 317 7.28 11.53 8.32
C LEU A 317 8.32 12.57 7.90
N ALA A 318 9.43 12.15 7.28
CA ALA A 318 10.44 13.06 6.75
C ALA A 318 9.86 13.95 5.63
N GLY A 319 9.05 13.37 4.71
CA GLY A 319 8.33 14.13 3.68
C GLY A 319 7.34 15.13 4.28
N GLY A 320 6.54 14.72 5.28
CA GLY A 320 5.65 15.60 6.00
C GLY A 320 6.38 16.73 6.71
N LEU A 321 7.47 16.42 7.44
CA LEU A 321 8.30 17.39 8.12
C LEU A 321 8.94 18.38 7.13
N LEU A 322 9.42 17.90 5.99
CA LEU A 322 9.94 18.75 4.91
C LEU A 322 8.90 19.77 4.46
N ILE A 323 7.66 19.35 4.23
CA ILE A 323 6.56 20.28 3.87
C ILE A 323 6.34 21.30 4.98
N PHE A 324 6.29 20.88 6.25
CA PHE A 324 6.06 21.80 7.37
C PHE A 324 7.21 22.80 7.57
N THR A 325 8.46 22.40 7.39
CA THR A 325 9.61 23.29 7.46
C THR A 325 9.62 24.32 6.30
N LEU A 326 9.19 23.89 5.11
CA LEU A 326 9.08 24.76 3.94
C LEU A 326 7.76 25.54 3.86
N LEU A 327 6.84 25.32 4.79
CA LEU A 327 5.49 25.90 4.76
C LEU A 327 5.47 27.44 4.62
N PRO A 328 6.31 28.23 5.34
CA PRO A 328 6.33 29.68 5.17
C PRO A 328 6.71 30.10 3.74
N TRP A 329 7.68 29.39 3.16
CA TRP A 329 8.12 29.64 1.78
C TRP A 329 7.06 29.24 0.76
N LEU A 330 6.47 28.04 0.90
CA LEU A 330 5.39 27.53 0.05
C LEU A 330 4.18 28.47 0.05
N ASN A 331 3.77 28.93 1.23
CA ASN A 331 2.63 29.85 1.37
C ASN A 331 2.90 31.22 0.71
N ARG A 332 4.14 31.74 0.77
CA ARG A 332 4.54 32.97 0.06
C ARG A 332 4.43 32.81 -1.46
N GLN A 333 4.85 31.66 -2.00
CA GLN A 333 4.73 31.38 -3.43
C GLN A 333 3.27 31.25 -3.88
N MET A 334 2.38 30.71 -3.01
CA MET A 334 0.95 30.63 -3.28
C MET A 334 0.23 31.98 -3.21
N ALA A 335 0.56 32.84 -2.26
CA ALA A 335 -0.07 34.16 -2.10
C ALA A 335 0.16 35.04 -3.35
N GLY A 336 1.34 34.97 -3.96
CA GLY A 336 1.64 35.70 -5.20
C GLY A 336 0.95 35.17 -6.46
N SER A 337 0.13 34.14 -6.39
CA SER A 337 -0.60 33.59 -7.54
C SER A 337 -2.04 34.11 -7.67
N GLN A 338 -2.49 34.91 -6.70
CA GLN A 338 -3.85 35.49 -6.68
C GLN A 338 -3.88 36.93 -7.19
N GLU A 339 -2.71 37.55 -7.44
CA GLU A 339 -2.53 38.80 -8.15
C GLU A 339 -2.27 38.54 -9.65
#